data_209c6f5436e403ae018467440fa54580
#
_entry.id   209c6f5436e403ae018467440fa54580
#
_cell.length_a   1.000
_cell.length_b   1.000
_cell.length_c   1.000
_cell.angle_alpha   90.00
_cell.angle_beta   90.00
_cell.angle_gamma   90.00
#
_symmetry.space_group_name_H-M   'P 1'
#
loop_
_entity.id
_entity.type
_entity.pdbx_description
1 polymer ?
#
loop_
_entity_poly.entity_id
_entity_poly.type
_entity_poly.pdbx_seq_one_letter_code
_entity_poly.pdbx_strand_id
1 'polypeptide(L)' 'VEKPDLEARQAILKLHTTDVTMADDVDLCIVAKRTPGFVGADLANIANEAAILAVRRNHEAVTMADFEAAIDRI' A
#
# COMPACT_ATOMS: atom_id res chain seq x y z
N VAL A 1 1.81 -22.40 -3.78
CA VAL A 1 0.95 -21.31 -3.39
C VAL A 1 0.83 -20.32 -4.54
N GLU A 2 -0.39 -20.05 -4.96
CA GLU A 2 -0.63 -19.09 -6.03
C GLU A 2 -0.44 -17.67 -5.54
N LYS A 3 0.15 -16.86 -6.40
CA LYS A 3 0.27 -15.43 -6.10
C LYS A 3 -1.08 -14.76 -6.32
N PRO A 4 -1.46 -13.78 -5.50
CA PRO A 4 -2.73 -13.10 -5.66
C PRO A 4 -2.78 -12.32 -6.98
N ASP A 5 -3.95 -12.28 -7.59
CA ASP A 5 -4.19 -11.46 -8.78
C ASP A 5 -4.42 -10.00 -8.36
N LEU A 6 -4.73 -9.13 -9.34
CA LEU A 6 -4.93 -7.71 -9.09
C LEU A 6 -6.01 -7.44 -8.05
N GLU A 7 -7.16 -8.10 -8.18
CA GLU A 7 -8.28 -7.88 -7.23
C GLU A 7 -7.92 -8.37 -5.84
N ALA A 8 -7.25 -9.51 -5.75
CA ALA A 8 -6.81 -10.05 -4.47
C ALA A 8 -5.77 -9.14 -3.82
N ARG A 9 -4.81 -8.61 -4.59
CA ARG A 9 -3.82 -7.68 -4.06
C ARG A 9 -4.48 -6.41 -3.53
N GLN A 10 -5.46 -5.88 -4.27
CA GLN A 10 -6.21 -4.70 -3.82
C GLN A 10 -6.93 -4.98 -2.51
N ALA A 11 -7.57 -6.14 -2.39
CA ALA A 11 -8.27 -6.53 -1.17
C ALA A 11 -7.31 -6.66 0.02
N ILE A 12 -6.13 -7.23 -0.21
CA ILE A 12 -5.11 -7.38 0.83
C ILE A 12 -4.63 -6.01 1.29
N LEU A 13 -4.35 -5.10 0.35
CA LEU A 13 -3.94 -3.73 0.69
C LEU A 13 -5.03 -3.02 1.49
N LYS A 14 -6.27 -3.18 1.10
CA LYS A 14 -7.40 -2.59 1.82
C LYS A 14 -7.49 -3.13 3.25
N LEU A 15 -7.30 -4.43 3.41
CA LEU A 15 -7.32 -5.05 4.73
C LEU A 15 -6.25 -4.46 5.66
N HIS A 16 -5.04 -4.28 5.15
CA HIS A 16 -3.92 -3.77 5.95
C HIS A 16 -3.94 -2.25 6.15
N THR A 17 -4.88 -1.55 5.53
CA THR A 17 -5.04 -0.10 5.70
C THR A 17 -6.35 0.27 6.39
N THR A 18 -7.04 -0.71 6.98
CA THR A 18 -8.33 -0.51 7.63
C THR A 18 -8.25 0.53 8.75
N ASP A 19 -7.17 0.49 9.54
CA ASP A 19 -6.97 1.40 10.67
C ASP A 19 -6.13 2.62 10.30
N VAL A 20 -5.86 2.81 9.03
CA VAL A 20 -4.99 3.89 8.55
C VAL A 20 -5.85 4.96 7.88
N THR A 21 -5.64 6.22 8.28
CA THR A 21 -6.27 7.34 7.61
C THR A 21 -5.56 7.56 6.28
N MET A 22 -6.31 7.50 5.19
CA MET A 22 -5.75 7.69 3.84
C MET A 22 -6.27 8.97 3.22
N ALA A 23 -5.38 9.64 2.49
CA ALA A 23 -5.73 10.84 1.74
C ALA A 23 -6.65 10.48 0.56
N ASP A 24 -7.38 11.46 0.07
CA ASP A 24 -8.33 11.25 -1.02
C ASP A 24 -7.65 10.86 -2.34
N ASP A 25 -6.36 11.14 -2.50
CA ASP A 25 -5.63 10.81 -3.72
C ASP A 25 -5.17 9.35 -3.79
N VAL A 26 -5.34 8.58 -2.71
CA VAL A 26 -4.91 7.18 -2.69
C VAL A 26 -5.87 6.31 -3.49
N ASP A 27 -5.30 5.57 -4.45
CA ASP A 27 -6.04 4.59 -5.22
C ASP A 27 -5.35 3.24 -5.08
N LEU A 28 -5.93 2.37 -4.27
CA LEU A 28 -5.35 1.04 -4.01
C LEU A 28 -5.33 0.16 -5.25
N CYS A 29 -6.21 0.43 -6.23
CA CYS A 29 -6.18 -0.27 -7.51
C CYS A 29 -4.86 0.02 -8.24
N ILE A 30 -4.43 1.28 -8.24
CA ILE A 30 -3.15 1.66 -8.86
C ILE A 30 -1.99 1.05 -8.10
N VAL A 31 -2.04 1.05 -6.76
CA VAL A 31 -1.00 0.42 -5.95
C VAL A 31 -0.91 -1.08 -6.29
N ALA A 32 -2.05 -1.74 -6.42
CA ALA A 32 -2.09 -3.16 -6.78
C ALA A 32 -1.53 -3.42 -8.18
N LYS A 33 -1.77 -2.50 -9.13
CA LYS A 33 -1.20 -2.62 -10.49
C LYS A 33 0.31 -2.48 -10.50
N ARG A 34 0.87 -1.75 -9.55
CA ARG A 34 2.32 -1.53 -9.45
C ARG A 34 3.03 -2.63 -8.67
N THR A 35 2.31 -3.61 -8.17
CA THR A 35 2.87 -4.69 -7.35
C THR A 35 2.59 -6.07 -7.94
N PRO A 36 2.87 -6.27 -9.26
CA PRO A 36 2.64 -7.59 -9.86
C PRO A 36 3.54 -8.63 -9.23
N GLY A 37 2.97 -9.80 -8.94
CA GLY A 37 3.73 -10.90 -8.36
C GLY A 37 3.99 -10.79 -6.86
N PHE A 38 3.58 -9.72 -6.21
CA PHE A 38 3.74 -9.56 -4.77
C PHE A 38 2.76 -10.47 -4.04
N VAL A 39 3.20 -11.02 -2.91
CA VAL A 39 2.36 -11.87 -2.05
C VAL A 39 1.87 -11.06 -0.84
N GLY A 40 0.99 -11.67 -0.03
CA GLY A 40 0.37 -10.96 1.09
C GLY A 40 1.35 -10.30 2.04
N ALA A 41 2.46 -10.98 2.37
CA ALA A 41 3.48 -10.43 3.27
C ALA A 41 4.13 -9.17 2.70
N ASP A 42 4.39 -9.17 1.38
CA ASP A 42 4.98 -8.01 0.70
C ASP A 42 4.02 -6.81 0.73
N LEU A 43 2.74 -7.09 0.50
CA LEU A 43 1.71 -6.04 0.48
C LEU A 43 1.50 -5.45 1.88
N ALA A 44 1.55 -6.28 2.91
CA ALA A 44 1.49 -5.82 4.29
C ALA A 44 2.67 -4.91 4.61
N ASN A 45 3.87 -5.26 4.12
CA ASN A 45 5.07 -4.44 4.30
C ASN A 45 4.93 -3.09 3.60
N ILE A 46 4.36 -3.06 2.39
CA ILE A 46 4.11 -1.82 1.66
C ILE A 46 3.17 -0.91 2.45
N ALA A 47 2.07 -1.44 2.96
CA ALA A 47 1.11 -0.67 3.74
C ALA A 47 1.76 -0.10 5.00
N ASN A 48 2.55 -0.90 5.70
CA ASN A 48 3.25 -0.48 6.90
C ASN A 48 4.29 0.60 6.59
N GLU A 49 5.10 0.40 5.55
CA GLU A 49 6.13 1.37 5.17
C GLU A 49 5.51 2.70 4.72
N ALA A 50 4.40 2.65 3.98
CA ALA A 50 3.69 3.86 3.57
C ALA A 50 3.22 4.66 4.79
N ALA A 51 2.70 3.99 5.81
CA ALA A 51 2.27 4.64 7.05
C ALA A 51 3.45 5.29 7.78
N ILE A 52 4.59 4.60 7.85
CA ILE A 52 5.80 5.13 8.45
C ILE A 52 6.28 6.37 7.71
N LEU A 53 6.29 6.32 6.38
CA LEU A 53 6.71 7.47 5.56
C LEU A 53 5.79 8.67 5.75
N ALA A 54 4.49 8.44 5.86
CA ALA A 54 3.55 9.53 6.11
C ALA A 54 3.86 10.23 7.42
N VAL A 55 4.16 9.49 8.48
CA VAL A 55 4.54 10.07 9.77
C VAL A 55 5.81 10.89 9.65
N ARG A 56 6.84 10.33 8.99
CA ARG A 56 8.12 11.02 8.81
C ARG A 56 8.01 12.31 8.01
N ARG A 57 7.06 12.35 7.06
CA ARG A 57 6.83 13.50 6.20
C ARG A 57 5.81 14.49 6.78
N ASN A 58 5.33 14.24 7.99
CA ASN A 58 4.32 15.05 8.66
C ASN A 58 3.00 15.12 7.89
N HIS A 59 2.65 14.06 7.17
CA HIS A 59 1.34 13.94 6.53
C HIS A 59 0.31 13.51 7.56
N GLU A 60 -0.84 14.15 7.59
CA GLU A 60 -1.95 13.77 8.48
C GLU A 60 -2.60 12.48 8.03
N ALA A 61 -2.47 12.16 6.75
CA ALA A 61 -3.00 10.95 6.15
C ALA A 61 -1.97 10.38 5.19
N VAL A 62 -2.03 9.07 4.97
CA VAL A 62 -1.13 8.41 4.01
C VAL A 62 -1.54 8.84 2.60
N THR A 63 -0.58 9.32 1.83
CA THR A 63 -0.81 9.80 0.47
C THR A 63 -0.38 8.77 -0.57
N MET A 64 -0.80 8.96 -1.82
CA MET A 64 -0.34 8.09 -2.92
C MET A 64 1.18 8.15 -3.07
N ALA A 65 1.79 9.32 -2.86
CA ALA A 65 3.24 9.47 -2.91
C ALA A 65 3.93 8.59 -1.84
N ASP A 66 3.33 8.43 -0.67
CA ASP A 66 3.86 7.56 0.38
C ASP A 66 3.85 6.10 -0.07
N PHE A 67 2.77 5.66 -0.72
CA PHE A 67 2.71 4.31 -1.28
C PHE A 67 3.74 4.09 -2.38
N GLU A 68 3.90 5.05 -3.27
CA GLU A 68 4.88 4.95 -4.36
C GLU A 68 6.30 4.85 -3.80
N ALA A 69 6.62 5.65 -2.81
CA ALA A 69 7.93 5.59 -2.15
C ALA A 69 8.11 4.27 -1.40
N ALA A 70 7.05 3.74 -0.79
CA ALA A 70 7.12 2.44 -0.11
C ALA A 70 7.41 1.31 -1.09
N ILE A 71 6.78 1.34 -2.27
CA ILE A 71 7.03 0.35 -3.32
C ILE A 71 8.49 0.40 -3.77
N ASP A 72 9.04 1.59 -3.93
CA ASP A 72 10.41 1.77 -4.38
C ASP A 72 11.44 1.28 -3.35
N ARG A 73 11.05 1.17 -2.09
CA ARG A 73 11.94 0.72 -1.01
C ARG A 73 11.95 -0.79 -0.80
N ILE A 74 11.02 -1.49 -1.40
CA ILE A 74 10.90 -2.94 -1.25
C ILE A 74 11.82 -3.70 -2.21
#